data_97b6604945479b6cbcd9c5531401543f
#
_entry.id   97b6604945479b6cbcd9c5531401543f
#
_cell.length_a   1.000
_cell.length_b   1.000
_cell.length_c   1.000
_cell.angle_alpha   90.00
_cell.angle_beta   90.00
_cell.angle_gamma   90.00
#
_symmetry.space_group_name_H-M   'P 1'
#
loop_
_entity.id
_entity.type
_entity.pdbx_description
1 polymer ?
#
loop_
_entity_poly.entity_id
_entity_poly.type
_entity_poly.pdbx_seq_one_letter_code
_entity_poly.pdbx_strand_id
1 'polypeptide(L)'
;MSERDAVVGIIGLGAMGRPMAEHLLAARGELHLSGRSRRHRDLEERGATWASSPRELAASADVVVSMLPDLPQLEAALDGPEGMLAAGRPLLLLVASTSSPTGVRALAERLASSDARVRVVDCPVSGGVDGATAGTLSIMLGGTDADAAEAARILAPCGTPVHLGPLGAGQVAKAANQLVVGATMLAIAEATVLAERSGIDVDRLWTLLAGGYAGSNLLRSNHRRLVDEDYAPGGLARYMVKDLGFAADVASATSTHPSLLPALRDAYAELVDAGHGDDDLSVARRFVAER
;
A
#
# COMPACT_ATOMS: atom_id res chain seq x y z
N MET A 1 -15.73 -11.60 31.58
CA MET A 1 -14.60 -12.31 30.95
C MET A 1 -13.80 -11.23 30.23
N SER A 2 -12.55 -11.00 30.61
CA SER A 2 -11.66 -10.09 29.88
C SER A 2 -11.54 -10.60 28.44
N GLU A 3 -11.97 -9.81 27.46
CA GLU A 3 -11.67 -10.11 26.05
C GLU A 3 -10.14 -10.14 25.96
N ARG A 4 -9.61 -11.32 25.65
CA ARG A 4 -8.19 -11.47 25.37
C ARG A 4 -7.92 -10.66 24.12
N ASP A 5 -6.95 -9.74 24.16
CA ASP A 5 -6.53 -9.01 22.97
C ASP A 5 -6.13 -9.98 21.86
N ALA A 6 -6.64 -9.76 20.65
CA ALA A 6 -6.35 -10.63 19.50
C ALA A 6 -4.84 -10.64 19.21
N VAL A 7 -4.26 -11.81 19.00
CA VAL A 7 -2.86 -11.96 18.61
C VAL A 7 -2.72 -11.54 17.15
N VAL A 8 -1.80 -10.63 16.85
CA VAL A 8 -1.59 -10.07 15.52
C VAL A 8 -0.34 -10.62 14.87
N GLY A 9 -0.46 -10.97 13.60
CA GLY A 9 0.65 -11.30 12.74
C GLY A 9 0.73 -10.34 11.54
N ILE A 10 1.91 -10.19 10.96
CA ILE A 10 2.12 -9.47 9.71
C ILE A 10 2.98 -10.29 8.76
N ILE A 11 2.56 -10.33 7.49
CA ILE A 11 3.32 -10.95 6.40
C ILE A 11 3.68 -9.91 5.35
N GLY A 12 4.96 -9.89 4.92
CA GLY A 12 5.45 -8.93 3.96
C GLY A 12 6.15 -7.74 4.60
N LEU A 13 7.40 -7.93 5.04
CA LEU A 13 8.24 -6.95 5.73
C LEU A 13 9.13 -6.15 4.76
N GLY A 14 8.52 -5.62 3.70
CA GLY A 14 9.17 -4.70 2.76
C GLY A 14 9.21 -3.26 3.28
N ALA A 15 9.43 -2.30 2.37
CA ALA A 15 9.55 -0.87 2.70
C ALA A 15 8.37 -0.31 3.50
N MET A 16 7.15 -0.80 3.25
CA MET A 16 5.93 -0.40 3.97
C MET A 16 5.66 -1.29 5.20
N GLY A 17 5.77 -2.62 5.03
CA GLY A 17 5.35 -3.55 6.08
C GLY A 17 6.29 -3.58 7.29
N ARG A 18 7.58 -3.31 7.11
CA ARG A 18 8.52 -3.26 8.24
C ARG A 18 8.22 -2.11 9.20
N PRO A 19 8.09 -0.84 8.79
CA PRO A 19 7.73 0.23 9.72
C PRO A 19 6.33 0.03 10.33
N MET A 20 5.36 -0.52 9.60
CA MET A 20 4.07 -0.90 10.19
C MET A 20 4.24 -1.95 11.29
N ALA A 21 5.10 -2.96 11.08
CA ALA A 21 5.40 -3.95 12.12
C ALA A 21 6.04 -3.33 13.36
N GLU A 22 6.89 -2.33 13.20
CA GLU A 22 7.50 -1.58 14.32
C GLU A 22 6.44 -0.89 15.20
N HIS A 23 5.48 -0.20 14.55
CA HIS A 23 4.38 0.46 15.26
C HIS A 23 3.44 -0.54 15.95
N LEU A 24 3.09 -1.63 15.26
CA LEU A 24 2.24 -2.68 15.83
C LEU A 24 2.93 -3.33 17.04
N LEU A 25 4.21 -3.68 16.92
CA LEU A 25 4.99 -4.27 18.01
C LEU A 25 5.10 -3.32 19.20
N ALA A 26 5.42 -2.05 18.97
CA ALA A 26 5.53 -1.04 20.03
C ALA A 26 4.22 -0.83 20.80
N ALA A 27 3.09 -0.88 20.10
CA ALA A 27 1.78 -0.66 20.72
C ALA A 27 1.24 -1.90 21.46
N ARG A 28 1.63 -3.10 21.04
CA ARG A 28 1.05 -4.36 21.54
C ARG A 28 1.98 -5.16 22.44
N GLY A 29 3.30 -4.94 22.35
CA GLY A 29 4.32 -5.70 23.06
C GLY A 29 4.59 -7.10 22.48
N GLU A 30 3.72 -7.59 21.59
CA GLU A 30 3.79 -8.90 20.92
C GLU A 30 3.35 -8.74 19.46
N LEU A 31 4.07 -9.39 18.54
CA LEU A 31 3.74 -9.43 17.12
C LEU A 31 4.38 -10.67 16.47
N HIS A 32 3.60 -11.38 15.64
CA HIS A 32 4.13 -12.46 14.83
C HIS A 32 4.52 -11.95 13.44
N LEU A 33 5.68 -12.38 12.95
CA LEU A 33 6.27 -11.92 11.69
C LEU A 33 6.43 -13.08 10.72
N SER A 34 6.13 -12.86 9.44
CA SER A 34 6.51 -13.80 8.38
C SER A 34 6.92 -13.08 7.10
N GLY A 35 7.73 -13.72 6.27
CA GLY A 35 8.20 -13.17 5.00
C GLY A 35 9.19 -14.11 4.31
N ARG A 36 9.65 -13.70 3.12
CA ARG A 36 10.58 -14.50 2.31
C ARG A 36 11.96 -14.71 2.94
N SER A 37 12.35 -13.84 3.86
CA SER A 37 13.66 -13.91 4.52
C SER A 37 13.61 -13.32 5.92
N ARG A 38 14.28 -13.98 6.86
CA ARG A 38 14.41 -13.57 8.26
C ARG A 38 15.50 -12.49 8.40
N ARG A 39 15.27 -11.29 7.87
CA ARG A 39 16.25 -10.18 7.88
C ARG A 39 16.08 -9.20 9.04
N HIS A 40 14.96 -9.24 9.75
CA HIS A 40 14.56 -8.26 10.76
C HIS A 40 14.70 -8.81 12.18
N ARG A 41 15.90 -9.29 12.53
CA ARG A 41 16.19 -9.85 13.87
C ARG A 41 16.04 -8.80 14.98
N ASP A 42 16.26 -7.54 14.65
CA ASP A 42 16.04 -6.41 15.55
C ASP A 42 14.59 -6.34 16.06
N LEU A 43 13.60 -6.73 15.27
CA LEU A 43 12.20 -6.83 15.72
C LEU A 43 12.01 -8.01 16.69
N GLU A 44 12.69 -9.12 16.45
CA GLU A 44 12.65 -10.28 17.34
C GLU A 44 13.30 -9.96 18.70
N GLU A 45 14.41 -9.22 18.71
CA GLU A 45 15.07 -8.74 19.94
C GLU A 45 14.16 -7.78 20.75
N ARG A 46 13.19 -7.15 20.09
CA ARG A 46 12.18 -6.27 20.69
C ARG A 46 10.88 -6.99 21.06
N GLY A 47 10.82 -8.32 20.96
CA GLY A 47 9.69 -9.15 21.38
C GLY A 47 8.82 -9.69 20.25
N ALA A 48 9.16 -9.49 18.97
CA ALA A 48 8.43 -10.13 17.88
C ALA A 48 8.82 -11.61 17.76
N THR A 49 7.88 -12.45 17.32
CA THR A 49 8.10 -13.87 17.07
C THR A 49 8.11 -14.13 15.56
N TRP A 50 9.16 -14.78 15.05
CA TRP A 50 9.24 -15.17 13.65
C TRP A 50 8.53 -16.49 13.40
N ALA A 51 7.58 -16.49 12.47
CA ALA A 51 6.96 -17.67 11.90
C ALA A 51 7.66 -18.08 10.60
N SER A 52 8.08 -19.34 10.51
CA SER A 52 8.87 -19.87 9.40
C SER A 52 8.04 -20.10 8.12
N SER A 53 6.73 -20.15 8.25
CA SER A 53 5.79 -20.29 7.14
C SER A 53 4.51 -19.47 7.38
N PRO A 54 3.74 -19.16 6.31
CA PRO A 54 2.41 -18.56 6.45
C PRO A 54 1.46 -19.42 7.32
N ARG A 55 1.59 -20.74 7.26
CA ARG A 55 0.84 -21.67 8.12
C ARG A 55 1.13 -21.45 9.59
N GLU A 56 2.41 -21.39 9.96
CA GLU A 56 2.83 -21.14 11.33
C GLU A 56 2.36 -19.77 11.83
N LEU A 57 2.44 -18.74 10.96
CA LEU A 57 1.90 -17.42 11.26
C LEU A 57 0.40 -17.49 11.59
N ALA A 58 -0.40 -18.11 10.73
CA ALA A 58 -1.85 -18.24 10.92
C ALA A 58 -2.21 -19.18 12.09
N ALA A 59 -1.36 -20.16 12.42
CA ALA A 59 -1.54 -21.01 13.60
C ALA A 59 -1.38 -20.26 14.92
N SER A 60 -0.59 -19.18 14.92
CA SER A 60 -0.25 -18.39 16.10
C SER A 60 -1.05 -17.10 16.23
N ALA A 61 -1.57 -16.54 15.13
CA ALA A 61 -2.25 -15.24 15.11
C ALA A 61 -3.76 -15.37 14.85
N ASP A 62 -4.55 -14.51 15.49
CA ASP A 62 -6.00 -14.38 15.25
C ASP A 62 -6.28 -13.41 14.08
N VAL A 63 -5.36 -12.47 13.87
CA VAL A 63 -5.42 -11.47 12.80
C VAL A 63 -4.10 -11.44 12.06
N VAL A 64 -4.13 -11.46 10.72
CA VAL A 64 -2.93 -11.32 9.89
C VAL A 64 -3.06 -10.11 8.97
N VAL A 65 -2.12 -9.18 9.11
CA VAL A 65 -1.94 -8.05 8.18
C VAL A 65 -1.07 -8.53 7.01
N SER A 66 -1.62 -8.47 5.80
CA SER A 66 -0.89 -8.78 4.56
C SER A 66 -0.42 -7.49 3.89
N MET A 67 0.90 -7.27 3.88
CA MET A 67 1.56 -6.20 3.11
C MET A 67 2.43 -6.81 2.00
N LEU A 68 1.87 -7.80 1.31
CA LEU A 68 2.46 -8.41 0.12
C LEU A 68 2.23 -7.52 -1.13
N PRO A 69 2.97 -7.71 -2.22
CA PRO A 69 2.87 -6.81 -3.38
C PRO A 69 1.48 -6.72 -4.01
N ASP A 70 0.75 -7.86 -4.12
CA ASP A 70 -0.59 -7.94 -4.70
C ASP A 70 -1.27 -9.28 -4.35
N LEU A 71 -2.50 -9.50 -4.85
CA LEU A 71 -3.30 -10.70 -4.61
C LEU A 71 -2.61 -12.01 -5.01
N PRO A 72 -1.91 -12.16 -6.15
CA PRO A 72 -1.25 -13.42 -6.48
C PRO A 72 -0.25 -13.89 -5.40
N GLN A 73 0.49 -12.97 -4.79
CA GLN A 73 1.40 -13.31 -3.70
C GLN A 73 0.66 -13.63 -2.41
N LEU A 74 -0.49 -12.99 -2.18
CA LEU A 74 -1.35 -13.30 -1.04
C LEU A 74 -1.98 -14.69 -1.21
N GLU A 75 -2.49 -15.02 -2.39
CA GLU A 75 -3.05 -16.35 -2.69
C GLU A 75 -2.00 -17.45 -2.52
N ALA A 76 -0.78 -17.22 -2.99
CA ALA A 76 0.33 -18.15 -2.76
C ALA A 76 0.68 -18.33 -1.28
N ALA A 77 0.45 -17.30 -0.44
CA ALA A 77 0.65 -17.39 1.02
C ALA A 77 -0.56 -18.01 1.74
N LEU A 78 -1.74 -17.99 1.13
CA LEU A 78 -2.95 -18.62 1.67
C LEU A 78 -2.97 -20.13 1.39
N ASP A 79 -2.57 -20.53 0.20
CA ASP A 79 -2.80 -21.87 -0.33
C ASP A 79 -1.62 -22.83 -0.09
N GLY A 80 -1.87 -24.13 -0.26
CA GLY A 80 -0.86 -25.18 -0.13
C GLY A 80 -0.60 -25.63 1.33
N PRO A 81 0.28 -26.64 1.52
CA PRO A 81 0.50 -27.27 2.82
C PRO A 81 1.15 -26.34 3.87
N GLU A 82 1.90 -25.35 3.43
CA GLU A 82 2.53 -24.33 4.27
C GLU A 82 1.77 -22.96 4.20
N GLY A 83 0.61 -22.93 3.53
CA GLY A 83 -0.23 -21.76 3.43
C GLY A 83 -1.06 -21.50 4.69
N MET A 84 -1.56 -20.29 4.87
CA MET A 84 -2.33 -19.88 6.05
C MET A 84 -3.59 -20.76 6.26
N LEU A 85 -4.25 -21.20 5.18
CA LEU A 85 -5.45 -22.02 5.27
C LEU A 85 -5.19 -23.40 5.88
N ALA A 86 -3.98 -23.94 5.72
CA ALA A 86 -3.59 -25.21 6.30
C ALA A 86 -3.48 -25.18 7.84
N ALA A 87 -3.52 -23.98 8.47
CA ALA A 87 -3.62 -23.86 9.92
C ALA A 87 -5.01 -24.31 10.47
N GLY A 88 -6.06 -24.34 9.64
CA GLY A 88 -7.39 -24.89 9.99
C GLY A 88 -8.13 -24.12 11.09
N ARG A 89 -7.80 -22.84 11.32
CA ARG A 89 -8.43 -22.02 12.37
C ARG A 89 -9.03 -20.73 11.84
N PRO A 90 -9.99 -20.12 12.57
CA PRO A 90 -10.53 -18.82 12.22
C PRO A 90 -9.44 -17.75 12.13
N LEU A 91 -9.55 -16.87 11.13
CA LEU A 91 -8.59 -15.80 10.88
C LEU A 91 -9.31 -14.53 10.40
N LEU A 92 -8.90 -13.36 10.89
CA LEU A 92 -9.19 -12.08 10.25
C LEU A 92 -8.00 -11.69 9.37
N LEU A 93 -8.22 -11.64 8.06
CA LEU A 93 -7.22 -11.27 7.07
C LEU A 93 -7.38 -9.80 6.69
N LEU A 94 -6.36 -8.99 6.97
CA LEU A 94 -6.30 -7.57 6.63
C LEU A 94 -5.43 -7.39 5.37
N VAL A 95 -6.06 -7.08 4.23
CA VAL A 95 -5.37 -6.91 2.93
C VAL A 95 -4.93 -5.45 2.79
N ALA A 96 -3.69 -5.16 3.22
CA ALA A 96 -3.15 -3.80 3.24
C ALA A 96 -2.42 -3.38 1.95
N SER A 97 -2.18 -4.30 1.04
CA SER A 97 -1.67 -4.01 -0.31
C SER A 97 -2.70 -3.32 -1.20
N THR A 98 -2.22 -2.54 -2.17
CA THR A 98 -3.07 -2.04 -3.26
C THR A 98 -3.38 -3.19 -4.21
N SER A 99 -4.66 -3.54 -4.32
CA SER A 99 -5.14 -4.70 -5.06
C SER A 99 -6.46 -4.38 -5.79
N SER A 100 -6.88 -5.29 -6.68
CA SER A 100 -8.16 -5.16 -7.37
C SER A 100 -9.35 -5.19 -6.40
N PRO A 101 -10.27 -4.22 -6.42
CA PRO A 101 -11.49 -4.26 -5.60
C PRO A 101 -12.36 -5.49 -5.88
N THR A 102 -12.47 -5.90 -7.14
CA THR A 102 -13.21 -7.11 -7.54
C THR A 102 -12.47 -8.38 -7.14
N GLY A 103 -11.12 -8.36 -7.25
CA GLY A 103 -10.27 -9.47 -6.84
C GLY A 103 -10.34 -9.75 -5.34
N VAL A 104 -10.37 -8.70 -4.50
CA VAL A 104 -10.53 -8.89 -3.04
C VAL A 104 -11.89 -9.47 -2.69
N ARG A 105 -12.96 -9.05 -3.37
CA ARG A 105 -14.30 -9.65 -3.19
C ARG A 105 -14.32 -11.11 -3.61
N ALA A 106 -13.77 -11.44 -4.78
CA ALA A 106 -13.67 -12.83 -5.25
C ALA A 106 -12.83 -13.70 -4.31
N LEU A 107 -11.73 -13.17 -3.77
CA LEU A 107 -10.94 -13.83 -2.75
C LEU A 107 -11.78 -14.14 -1.50
N ALA A 108 -12.54 -13.19 -1.00
CA ALA A 108 -13.39 -13.39 0.17
C ALA A 108 -14.49 -14.44 -0.07
N GLU A 109 -15.13 -14.42 -1.25
CA GLU A 109 -16.11 -15.44 -1.65
C GLU A 109 -15.49 -16.84 -1.69
N ARG A 110 -14.29 -16.98 -2.26
CA ARG A 110 -13.53 -18.24 -2.25
C ARG A 110 -13.22 -18.71 -0.84
N LEU A 111 -12.77 -17.80 0.03
CA LEU A 111 -12.43 -18.13 1.41
C LEU A 111 -13.66 -18.48 2.25
N ALA A 112 -14.80 -17.83 2.03
CA ALA A 112 -16.05 -18.17 2.69
C ALA A 112 -16.55 -19.60 2.36
N SER A 113 -16.18 -20.12 1.19
CA SER A 113 -16.50 -21.49 0.75
C SER A 113 -15.51 -22.52 1.30
N SER A 114 -14.43 -22.11 1.95
CA SER A 114 -13.44 -22.98 2.57
C SER A 114 -13.82 -23.28 4.03
N ASP A 115 -13.34 -24.43 4.58
CA ASP A 115 -13.55 -24.77 6.00
C ASP A 115 -12.84 -23.83 6.97
N ALA A 116 -12.02 -22.92 6.48
CA ALA A 116 -11.09 -22.10 7.27
C ALA A 116 -11.71 -20.80 7.82
N ARG A 117 -13.00 -20.61 7.87
CA ARG A 117 -13.68 -19.45 8.52
C ARG A 117 -12.85 -18.13 8.52
N VAL A 118 -12.33 -17.74 7.32
CA VAL A 118 -11.52 -16.53 7.16
C VAL A 118 -12.42 -15.35 6.86
N ARG A 119 -12.34 -14.32 7.70
CA ARG A 119 -12.96 -13.00 7.46
C ARG A 119 -11.96 -12.11 6.75
N VAL A 120 -12.39 -11.26 5.84
CA VAL A 120 -11.51 -10.39 5.03
C VAL A 120 -11.91 -8.93 5.19
N VAL A 121 -10.93 -8.08 5.45
CA VAL A 121 -11.03 -6.61 5.37
C VAL A 121 -9.97 -6.12 4.41
N ASP A 122 -10.34 -5.31 3.44
CA ASP A 122 -9.37 -4.57 2.65
C ASP A 122 -9.01 -3.26 3.36
N CYS A 123 -7.71 -3.02 3.48
CA CYS A 123 -7.19 -1.89 4.25
C CYS A 123 -5.96 -1.24 3.60
N PRO A 124 -6.00 -0.92 2.29
CA PRO A 124 -4.87 -0.28 1.63
C PRO A 124 -4.51 1.05 2.27
N VAL A 125 -3.23 1.42 2.12
CA VAL A 125 -2.65 2.57 2.81
C VAL A 125 -2.14 3.64 1.85
N SER A 126 -2.09 4.88 2.32
CA SER A 126 -1.50 6.02 1.63
C SER A 126 -0.64 6.83 2.60
N GLY A 127 0.49 7.39 2.11
CA GLY A 127 1.45 8.16 2.90
C GLY A 127 2.90 7.78 2.60
N GLY A 128 3.13 6.77 1.75
CA GLY A 128 4.46 6.30 1.38
C GLY A 128 5.27 5.76 2.56
N VAL A 129 6.56 5.56 2.34
CA VAL A 129 7.49 5.07 3.37
C VAL A 129 7.59 6.05 4.54
N ASP A 130 7.55 7.36 4.26
CA ASP A 130 7.60 8.41 5.28
C ASP A 130 6.40 8.31 6.23
N GLY A 131 5.18 8.17 5.68
CA GLY A 131 3.97 7.98 6.47
C GLY A 131 3.96 6.68 7.26
N ALA A 132 4.48 5.59 6.68
CA ALA A 132 4.63 4.32 7.37
C ALA A 132 5.61 4.42 8.54
N THR A 133 6.75 5.08 8.33
CA THR A 133 7.78 5.29 9.36
C THR A 133 7.27 6.20 10.49
N ALA A 134 6.52 7.24 10.15
CA ALA A 134 5.97 8.18 11.12
C ALA A 134 4.70 7.67 11.84
N GLY A 135 4.10 6.55 11.42
CA GLY A 135 2.82 6.07 11.94
C GLY A 135 1.64 6.98 11.58
N THR A 136 1.69 7.63 10.42
CA THR A 136 0.70 8.64 9.98
C THR A 136 0.00 8.24 8.67
N LEU A 137 -0.05 6.96 8.36
CA LEU A 137 -0.73 6.47 7.16
C LEU A 137 -2.22 6.81 7.17
N SER A 138 -2.77 7.18 6.01
CA SER A 138 -4.20 7.09 5.77
C SER A 138 -4.53 5.64 5.43
N ILE A 139 -5.43 5.02 6.20
CA ILE A 139 -5.78 3.60 6.07
C ILE A 139 -7.25 3.50 5.68
N MET A 140 -7.54 2.93 4.52
CA MET A 140 -8.85 2.92 3.90
C MET A 140 -9.51 1.55 4.11
N LEU A 141 -10.47 1.44 5.03
CA LEU A 141 -11.07 0.15 5.38
C LEU A 141 -12.32 -0.13 4.56
N GLY A 142 -12.40 -1.36 4.03
CA GLY A 142 -13.61 -1.94 3.46
C GLY A 142 -13.91 -3.29 4.08
N GLY A 143 -15.16 -3.50 4.54
CA GLY A 143 -15.58 -4.73 5.21
C GLY A 143 -16.91 -4.56 5.93
N THR A 144 -17.31 -5.55 6.74
CA THR A 144 -18.45 -5.39 7.65
C THR A 144 -18.11 -4.36 8.74
N ASP A 145 -19.12 -3.71 9.33
CA ASP A 145 -18.92 -2.73 10.42
C ASP A 145 -18.10 -3.32 11.58
N ALA A 146 -18.37 -4.57 11.95
CA ALA A 146 -17.70 -5.25 13.04
C ALA A 146 -16.22 -5.54 12.72
N ASP A 147 -15.94 -6.09 11.52
CA ASP A 147 -14.58 -6.43 11.10
C ASP A 147 -13.75 -5.16 10.86
N ALA A 148 -14.35 -4.13 10.28
CA ALA A 148 -13.71 -2.84 10.08
C ALA A 148 -13.38 -2.14 11.40
N ALA A 149 -14.26 -2.22 12.41
CA ALA A 149 -14.00 -1.69 13.75
C ALA A 149 -12.85 -2.45 14.45
N GLU A 150 -12.78 -3.78 14.30
CA GLU A 150 -11.66 -4.59 14.77
C GLU A 150 -10.36 -4.20 14.07
N ALA A 151 -10.36 -4.14 12.73
CA ALA A 151 -9.21 -3.72 11.93
C ALA A 151 -8.73 -2.30 12.28
N ALA A 152 -9.66 -1.37 12.51
CA ALA A 152 -9.34 0.01 12.90
C ALA A 152 -8.56 0.07 14.21
N ARG A 153 -9.00 -0.68 15.25
CA ARG A 153 -8.27 -0.73 16.53
C ARG A 153 -6.86 -1.32 16.37
N ILE A 154 -6.72 -2.33 15.53
CA ILE A 154 -5.43 -3.00 15.29
C ILE A 154 -4.47 -2.07 14.56
N LEU A 155 -4.94 -1.38 13.51
CA LEU A 155 -4.11 -0.56 12.63
C LEU A 155 -3.92 0.88 13.11
N ALA A 156 -4.61 1.33 14.17
CA ALA A 156 -4.49 2.68 14.73
C ALA A 156 -3.04 3.11 15.03
N PRO A 157 -2.11 2.23 15.50
CA PRO A 157 -0.72 2.61 15.68
C PRO A 157 0.03 2.97 14.39
N CYS A 158 -0.47 2.52 13.23
CA CYS A 158 0.15 2.78 11.93
C CYS A 158 -0.35 4.06 11.26
N GLY A 159 -1.47 4.65 11.75
CA GLY A 159 -2.05 5.85 11.13
C GLY A 159 -3.51 6.07 11.48
N THR A 160 -4.25 6.63 10.54
CA THR A 160 -5.67 6.96 10.69
C THR A 160 -6.52 5.99 9.86
N PRO A 161 -7.10 4.94 10.45
CA PRO A 161 -8.03 4.04 9.76
C PRO A 161 -9.43 4.66 9.66
N VAL A 162 -10.01 4.60 8.45
CA VAL A 162 -11.37 5.08 8.18
C VAL A 162 -12.17 3.99 7.45
N HIS A 163 -13.31 3.60 8.00
CA HIS A 163 -14.24 2.68 7.34
C HIS A 163 -15.02 3.43 6.24
N LEU A 164 -14.91 2.96 5.02
CA LEU A 164 -15.45 3.63 3.81
C LEU A 164 -16.63 2.87 3.18
N GLY A 165 -16.95 1.67 3.68
CA GLY A 165 -18.06 0.90 3.17
C GLY A 165 -17.80 -0.61 3.13
N PRO A 166 -18.57 -1.39 2.36
CA PRO A 166 -18.43 -2.83 2.28
C PRO A 166 -17.08 -3.25 1.69
N LEU A 167 -16.78 -4.55 1.75
CA LEU A 167 -15.54 -5.12 1.24
C LEU A 167 -15.24 -4.67 -0.20
N GLY A 168 -14.01 -4.21 -0.41
CA GLY A 168 -13.52 -3.58 -1.64
C GLY A 168 -13.67 -2.06 -1.67
N ALA A 169 -14.37 -1.42 -0.71
CA ALA A 169 -14.49 0.03 -0.64
C ALA A 169 -13.14 0.72 -0.35
N GLY A 170 -12.30 0.11 0.47
CA GLY A 170 -10.94 0.59 0.71
C GLY A 170 -10.10 0.58 -0.57
N GLN A 171 -10.17 -0.50 -1.35
CA GLN A 171 -9.46 -0.60 -2.64
C GLN A 171 -9.99 0.38 -3.69
N VAL A 172 -11.32 0.65 -3.71
CA VAL A 172 -11.89 1.70 -4.56
C VAL A 172 -11.33 3.08 -4.17
N ALA A 173 -11.29 3.38 -2.87
CA ALA A 173 -10.71 4.61 -2.37
C ALA A 173 -9.21 4.71 -2.71
N LYS A 174 -8.48 3.59 -2.62
CA LYS A 174 -7.07 3.54 -3.01
C LYS A 174 -6.89 3.75 -4.52
N ALA A 175 -7.75 3.19 -5.37
CA ALA A 175 -7.71 3.43 -6.81
C ALA A 175 -7.92 4.92 -7.14
N ALA A 176 -8.87 5.59 -6.48
CA ALA A 176 -9.07 7.03 -6.58
C ALA A 176 -7.84 7.82 -6.09
N ASN A 177 -7.24 7.42 -4.96
CA ASN A 177 -5.99 8.01 -4.46
C ASN A 177 -4.86 7.88 -5.48
N GLN A 178 -4.68 6.71 -6.10
CA GLN A 178 -3.59 6.48 -7.06
C GLN A 178 -3.78 7.27 -8.35
N LEU A 179 -5.00 7.49 -8.79
CA LEU A 179 -5.30 8.42 -9.88
C LEU A 179 -4.79 9.83 -9.55
N VAL A 180 -5.08 10.34 -8.35
CA VAL A 180 -4.62 11.67 -7.91
C VAL A 180 -3.10 11.71 -7.75
N VAL A 181 -2.51 10.70 -7.12
CA VAL A 181 -1.05 10.62 -6.91
C VAL A 181 -0.31 10.58 -8.25
N GLY A 182 -0.74 9.71 -9.18
CA GLY A 182 -0.12 9.60 -10.50
C GLY A 182 -0.23 10.89 -11.31
N ALA A 183 -1.42 11.51 -11.33
CA ALA A 183 -1.64 12.78 -11.99
C ALA A 183 -0.77 13.91 -11.41
N THR A 184 -0.72 14.01 -10.09
CA THR A 184 0.04 15.03 -9.39
C THR A 184 1.55 14.88 -9.63
N MET A 185 2.08 13.65 -9.58
CA MET A 185 3.51 13.43 -9.82
C MET A 185 3.90 13.76 -11.26
N LEU A 186 3.11 13.34 -12.24
CA LEU A 186 3.38 13.65 -13.64
C LEU A 186 3.30 15.17 -13.90
N ALA A 187 2.30 15.86 -13.34
CA ALA A 187 2.18 17.32 -13.44
C ALA A 187 3.37 18.07 -12.79
N ILE A 188 3.83 17.60 -11.62
CA ILE A 188 5.03 18.12 -10.97
C ILE A 188 6.25 17.89 -11.85
N ALA A 189 6.42 16.72 -12.43
CA ALA A 189 7.51 16.37 -13.32
C ALA A 189 7.57 17.28 -14.56
N GLU A 190 6.44 17.44 -15.24
CA GLU A 190 6.31 18.33 -16.41
C GLU A 190 6.59 19.79 -16.06
N ALA A 191 6.02 20.30 -14.97
CA ALA A 191 6.24 21.66 -14.51
C ALA A 191 7.72 21.90 -14.12
N THR A 192 8.37 20.90 -13.53
CA THR A 192 9.81 20.96 -13.19
C THR A 192 10.65 21.14 -14.44
N VAL A 193 10.47 20.28 -15.45
CA VAL A 193 11.23 20.33 -16.71
C VAL A 193 10.93 21.62 -17.48
N LEU A 194 9.67 22.06 -17.52
CA LEU A 194 9.26 23.32 -18.13
C LEU A 194 10.00 24.52 -17.51
N ALA A 195 10.04 24.58 -16.19
CA ALA A 195 10.71 25.66 -15.46
C ALA A 195 12.23 25.65 -15.67
N GLU A 196 12.84 24.49 -15.58
CA GLU A 196 14.27 24.29 -15.78
C GLU A 196 14.71 24.71 -17.19
N ARG A 197 14.00 24.25 -18.23
CA ARG A 197 14.26 24.65 -19.62
C ARG A 197 14.01 26.15 -19.87
N SER A 198 13.24 26.81 -18.99
CA SER A 198 13.03 28.26 -19.00
C SER A 198 14.05 29.05 -18.15
N GLY A 199 15.05 28.38 -17.57
CA GLY A 199 16.09 29.00 -16.76
C GLY A 199 15.66 29.36 -15.33
N ILE A 200 14.58 28.78 -14.84
CA ILE A 200 14.09 28.95 -13.46
C ILE A 200 14.76 27.92 -12.56
N ASP A 201 15.23 28.37 -11.40
CA ASP A 201 15.77 27.53 -10.35
C ASP A 201 14.64 26.66 -9.75
N VAL A 202 14.78 25.34 -9.86
CA VAL A 202 13.77 24.35 -9.46
C VAL A 202 13.52 24.35 -7.95
N ASP A 203 14.57 24.52 -7.14
CA ASP A 203 14.44 24.53 -5.67
C ASP A 203 13.65 25.77 -5.21
N ARG A 204 13.96 26.94 -5.78
CA ARG A 204 13.22 28.18 -5.50
C ARG A 204 11.78 28.12 -5.97
N LEU A 205 11.54 27.54 -7.15
CA LEU A 205 10.20 27.36 -7.69
C LEU A 205 9.32 26.56 -6.71
N TRP A 206 9.77 25.37 -6.33
CA TRP A 206 8.97 24.50 -5.49
C TRP A 206 8.87 24.98 -4.05
N THR A 207 9.89 25.65 -3.52
CA THR A 207 9.82 26.32 -2.22
C THR A 207 8.73 27.39 -2.23
N LEU A 208 8.62 28.19 -3.29
CA LEU A 208 7.58 29.21 -3.43
C LEU A 208 6.19 28.59 -3.57
N LEU A 209 6.03 27.62 -4.48
CA LEU A 209 4.73 27.08 -4.85
C LEU A 209 4.16 26.07 -3.82
N ALA A 210 4.98 25.52 -2.95
CA ALA A 210 4.56 24.57 -1.92
C ALA A 210 3.51 25.16 -0.95
N GLY A 211 3.48 26.47 -0.76
CA GLY A 211 2.49 27.17 0.06
C GLY A 211 1.16 27.50 -0.67
N GLY A 212 1.10 27.32 -1.99
CA GLY A 212 -0.08 27.60 -2.83
C GLY A 212 -0.86 26.35 -3.21
N TYR A 213 -1.77 26.51 -4.16
CA TYR A 213 -2.61 25.39 -4.67
C TYR A 213 -1.82 24.28 -5.36
N ALA A 214 -0.62 24.56 -5.87
CA ALA A 214 0.27 23.54 -6.42
C ALA A 214 0.95 22.70 -5.33
N GLY A 215 0.88 23.12 -4.06
CA GLY A 215 1.44 22.39 -2.92
C GLY A 215 0.66 21.11 -2.60
N SER A 216 1.40 20.06 -2.26
CA SER A 216 0.84 18.79 -1.83
C SER A 216 1.82 18.08 -0.88
N ASN A 217 1.35 17.07 -0.13
CA ASN A 217 2.24 16.21 0.64
C ASN A 217 3.21 15.48 -0.30
N LEU A 218 2.73 15.07 -1.49
CA LEU A 218 3.56 14.41 -2.49
C LEU A 218 4.71 15.32 -2.95
N LEU A 219 4.45 16.59 -3.24
CA LEU A 219 5.49 17.55 -3.57
C LEU A 219 6.48 17.72 -2.41
N ARG A 220 5.99 17.91 -1.18
CA ARG A 220 6.84 18.09 -0.01
C ARG A 220 7.79 16.93 0.25
N SER A 221 7.30 15.69 0.14
CA SER A 221 8.12 14.50 0.36
C SER A 221 9.11 14.23 -0.78
N ASN A 222 8.80 14.70 -2.01
CA ASN A 222 9.64 14.46 -3.18
C ASN A 222 10.47 15.70 -3.60
N HIS A 223 10.33 16.85 -2.93
CA HIS A 223 11.00 18.09 -3.32
C HIS A 223 12.51 17.89 -3.52
N ARG A 224 13.21 17.35 -2.52
CA ARG A 224 14.66 17.12 -2.63
C ARG A 224 15.02 16.11 -3.69
N ARG A 225 14.24 15.04 -3.83
CA ARG A 225 14.44 14.05 -4.90
C ARG A 225 14.36 14.66 -6.29
N LEU A 226 13.40 15.57 -6.48
CA LEU A 226 13.23 16.30 -7.75
C LEU A 226 14.38 17.27 -8.02
N VAL A 227 14.88 17.97 -7.00
CA VAL A 227 16.00 18.93 -7.13
C VAL A 227 17.32 18.20 -7.36
N ASP A 228 17.60 17.17 -6.54
CA ASP A 228 18.87 16.45 -6.53
C ASP A 228 18.94 15.33 -7.56
N GLU A 229 17.86 15.09 -8.32
CA GLU A 229 17.69 13.96 -9.27
C GLU A 229 17.96 12.58 -8.62
N ASP A 230 17.60 12.44 -7.35
CA ASP A 230 17.70 11.17 -6.63
C ASP A 230 16.44 10.33 -6.84
N TYR A 231 16.54 9.31 -7.66
CA TYR A 231 15.47 8.36 -7.96
C TYR A 231 15.68 7.00 -7.30
N ALA A 232 16.50 6.94 -6.24
CA ALA A 232 16.71 5.71 -5.47
C ALA A 232 15.37 5.10 -5.04
N PRO A 233 15.20 3.76 -5.16
CA PRO A 233 13.92 3.10 -4.96
C PRO A 233 13.27 3.39 -3.60
N GLY A 234 12.06 3.96 -3.66
CA GLY A 234 11.16 4.18 -2.54
C GLY A 234 9.79 3.59 -2.86
N GLY A 235 8.96 4.34 -3.55
CA GLY A 235 7.73 3.85 -4.18
C GLY A 235 7.96 3.57 -5.65
N LEU A 236 8.12 2.30 -6.04
CA LEU A 236 8.51 1.93 -7.40
C LEU A 236 7.50 2.39 -8.45
N ALA A 237 7.98 3.09 -9.48
CA ALA A 237 7.15 3.66 -10.54
C ALA A 237 6.31 2.62 -11.29
N ARG A 238 6.82 1.40 -11.48
CA ARG A 238 6.09 0.29 -12.13
C ARG A 238 4.77 -0.08 -11.44
N TYR A 239 4.63 0.17 -10.13
CA TYR A 239 3.37 -0.12 -9.44
C TYR A 239 2.24 0.79 -9.89
N MET A 240 2.55 1.99 -10.41
CA MET A 240 1.54 2.89 -10.92
C MET A 240 0.78 2.31 -12.12
N VAL A 241 1.44 1.48 -12.95
CA VAL A 241 0.79 0.82 -14.10
C VAL A 241 -0.37 -0.07 -13.64
N LYS A 242 -0.14 -0.95 -12.65
CA LYS A 242 -1.21 -1.80 -12.12
C LYS A 242 -2.25 -1.00 -11.34
N ASP A 243 -1.82 -0.02 -10.55
CA ASP A 243 -2.70 0.77 -9.69
C ASP A 243 -3.68 1.61 -10.52
N LEU A 244 -3.21 2.23 -11.61
CA LEU A 244 -4.08 2.93 -12.58
C LEU A 244 -4.95 1.96 -13.40
N GLY A 245 -4.50 0.71 -13.57
CA GLY A 245 -5.32 -0.38 -14.09
C GLY A 245 -6.55 -0.62 -13.22
N PHE A 246 -6.37 -0.72 -11.90
CA PHE A 246 -7.50 -0.87 -10.95
C PHE A 246 -8.44 0.34 -10.98
N ALA A 247 -7.91 1.56 -11.16
CA ALA A 247 -8.75 2.75 -11.33
C ALA A 247 -9.60 2.67 -12.62
N ALA A 248 -9.04 2.11 -13.71
CA ALA A 248 -9.77 1.90 -14.95
C ALA A 248 -10.87 0.84 -14.81
N ASP A 249 -10.59 -0.24 -14.07
CA ASP A 249 -11.58 -1.28 -13.78
C ASP A 249 -12.75 -0.71 -12.96
N VAL A 250 -12.46 0.12 -11.94
CA VAL A 250 -13.49 0.82 -11.17
C VAL A 250 -14.29 1.77 -12.05
N ALA A 251 -13.64 2.54 -12.91
CA ALA A 251 -14.31 3.46 -13.84
C ALA A 251 -15.26 2.70 -14.79
N SER A 252 -14.82 1.57 -15.33
CA SER A 252 -15.64 0.69 -16.16
C SER A 252 -16.85 0.13 -15.40
N ALA A 253 -16.63 -0.38 -14.18
CA ALA A 253 -17.70 -0.96 -13.36
C ALA A 253 -18.75 0.06 -12.91
N THR A 254 -18.38 1.34 -12.82
CA THR A 254 -19.28 2.45 -12.42
C THR A 254 -19.78 3.28 -13.59
N SER A 255 -19.46 2.91 -14.83
CA SER A 255 -19.77 3.70 -16.04
C SER A 255 -19.24 5.15 -15.94
N THR A 256 -18.15 5.36 -15.23
CA THR A 256 -17.45 6.64 -15.17
C THR A 256 -16.53 6.77 -16.37
N HIS A 257 -16.52 7.94 -17.02
CA HIS A 257 -15.68 8.23 -18.18
C HIS A 257 -14.59 9.26 -17.82
N PRO A 258 -13.48 8.86 -17.17
CA PRO A 258 -12.43 9.78 -16.76
C PRO A 258 -11.64 10.29 -17.96
N SER A 259 -11.46 11.62 -18.08
CA SER A 259 -10.72 12.23 -19.18
C SER A 259 -9.21 12.09 -19.05
N LEU A 260 -8.69 12.06 -17.81
CA LEU A 260 -7.25 12.06 -17.53
C LEU A 260 -6.66 10.66 -17.45
N LEU A 261 -7.41 9.69 -16.94
CA LEU A 261 -6.91 8.35 -16.64
C LEU A 261 -6.27 7.62 -17.83
N PRO A 262 -6.82 7.67 -19.07
CA PRO A 262 -6.17 7.04 -20.23
C PRO A 262 -4.76 7.58 -20.47
N ALA A 263 -4.61 8.91 -20.54
CA ALA A 263 -3.30 9.54 -20.77
C ALA A 263 -2.28 9.22 -19.66
N LEU A 264 -2.72 9.15 -18.39
CA LEU A 264 -1.86 8.74 -17.29
C LEU A 264 -1.39 7.30 -17.42
N ARG A 265 -2.28 6.39 -17.78
CA ARG A 265 -1.94 4.98 -17.98
C ARG A 265 -0.89 4.81 -19.08
N ASP A 266 -1.08 5.50 -20.20
CA ASP A 266 -0.14 5.47 -21.33
C ASP A 266 1.22 6.03 -20.89
N ALA A 267 1.26 7.18 -20.23
CA ALA A 267 2.50 7.81 -19.77
C ALA A 267 3.29 6.92 -18.79
N TYR A 268 2.62 6.26 -17.84
CA TYR A 268 3.32 5.36 -16.90
C TYR A 268 3.73 4.03 -17.56
N ALA A 269 3.00 3.53 -18.54
CA ALA A 269 3.43 2.39 -19.34
C ALA A 269 4.69 2.72 -20.13
N GLU A 270 4.72 3.85 -20.84
CA GLU A 270 5.90 4.34 -21.57
C GLU A 270 7.11 4.56 -20.65
N LEU A 271 6.90 5.12 -19.43
CA LEU A 271 7.94 5.29 -18.42
C LEU A 271 8.58 3.95 -18.03
N VAL A 272 7.76 2.93 -17.84
CA VAL A 272 8.25 1.58 -17.50
C VAL A 272 8.97 0.95 -18.69
N ASP A 273 8.44 1.09 -19.92
CA ASP A 273 9.05 0.59 -21.14
C ASP A 273 10.39 1.27 -21.45
N ALA A 274 10.55 2.55 -21.03
CA ALA A 274 11.83 3.27 -21.08
C ALA A 274 12.87 2.79 -20.03
N GLY A 275 12.51 1.82 -19.19
CA GLY A 275 13.43 1.20 -18.21
C GLY A 275 13.42 1.84 -16.82
N HIS A 276 12.53 2.79 -16.54
CA HIS A 276 12.46 3.50 -15.26
C HIS A 276 11.52 2.86 -14.23
N GLY A 277 11.03 1.66 -14.49
CA GLY A 277 10.03 1.00 -13.62
C GLY A 277 10.52 0.66 -12.22
N ASP A 278 11.82 0.44 -12.04
CA ASP A 278 12.43 0.07 -10.76
C ASP A 278 12.94 1.26 -9.94
N ASP A 279 12.85 2.45 -10.49
CA ASP A 279 13.15 3.70 -9.83
C ASP A 279 11.97 4.18 -8.96
N ASP A 280 12.23 5.18 -8.11
CA ASP A 280 11.19 5.88 -7.37
C ASP A 280 10.24 6.62 -8.32
N LEU A 281 8.99 6.83 -7.91
CA LEU A 281 7.96 7.51 -8.72
C LEU A 281 8.38 8.92 -9.19
N SER A 282 9.26 9.60 -8.45
CA SER A 282 9.85 10.89 -8.83
C SER A 282 10.68 10.86 -10.12
N VAL A 283 11.06 9.66 -10.61
CA VAL A 283 11.74 9.46 -11.90
C VAL A 283 10.91 9.97 -13.09
N ALA A 284 9.62 10.21 -12.90
CA ALA A 284 8.78 10.88 -13.89
C ALA A 284 9.42 12.19 -14.41
N ARG A 285 10.19 12.93 -13.58
CA ARG A 285 10.96 14.10 -14.03
C ARG A 285 11.98 13.74 -15.12
N ARG A 286 12.80 12.70 -14.88
CA ARG A 286 13.78 12.23 -15.87
C ARG A 286 13.09 11.77 -17.16
N PHE A 287 12.06 10.96 -17.02
CA PHE A 287 11.26 10.48 -18.16
C PHE A 287 10.73 11.63 -19.02
N VAL A 288 10.20 12.71 -18.40
CA VAL A 288 9.75 13.90 -19.13
C VAL A 288 10.93 14.68 -19.75
N ALA A 289 12.08 14.77 -19.07
CA ALA A 289 13.26 15.48 -19.58
C ALA A 289 13.88 14.78 -20.81
N GLU A 290 13.77 13.47 -20.93
CA GLU A 290 14.30 12.65 -22.02
C GLU A 290 13.40 12.65 -23.29
N ARG A 291 12.18 13.19 -23.18
CA ARG A 291 11.25 13.39 -24.32
C ARG A 291 11.43 14.76 -24.96
#